data_23c2564b163c6db5c378dfb890d9fe06
#
_entry.id   23c2564b163c6db5c378dfb890d9fe06
#
_cell.length_a   1.000
_cell.length_b   1.000
_cell.length_c   1.000
_cell.angle_alpha   90.00
_cell.angle_beta   90.00
_cell.angle_gamma   90.00
#
_symmetry.space_group_name_H-M   'P 1'
#
loop_
_entity.id
_entity.type
_entity.pdbx_description
1 polymer ?
#
loop_
_entity_poly.entity_id
_entity_poly.type
_entity_poly.pdbx_seq_one_letter_code
_entity_poly.pdbx_strand_id
1 'polypeptide(L)' 'TPLKMLAPLLCNHVAAGGHLVLAGILERQADELKDAYAPWLALDVADAQDGWILMTGRKPAAG' A
#
# COMPACT_ATOMS: atom_id res chain seq x y z
N THR A 1 9.16 -12.18 -2.89
CA THR A 1 7.72 -12.25 -3.16
C THR A 1 7.21 -10.86 -3.52
N PRO A 2 6.50 -10.71 -4.64
CA PRO A 2 5.96 -9.41 -5.02
C PRO A 2 5.00 -8.86 -3.96
N LEU A 3 5.10 -7.55 -3.69
CA LEU A 3 4.26 -6.90 -2.70
C LEU A 3 2.77 -7.05 -2.98
N LYS A 4 2.38 -7.09 -4.26
CA LYS A 4 0.97 -7.23 -4.60
C LYS A 4 0.40 -8.59 -4.19
N MET A 5 1.24 -9.61 -4.14
CA MET A 5 0.80 -10.94 -3.70
C MET A 5 0.66 -11.01 -2.18
N LEU A 6 1.30 -10.08 -1.47
CA LEU A 6 1.21 -10.00 -0.02
C LEU A 6 0.04 -9.14 0.46
N ALA A 7 -0.70 -8.51 -0.47
CA ALA A 7 -1.77 -7.59 -0.11
C ALA A 7 -2.78 -8.17 0.89
N PRO A 8 -3.33 -9.38 0.67
CA PRO A 8 -4.30 -9.93 1.64
C PRO A 8 -3.69 -10.12 3.02
N LEU A 9 -2.44 -10.62 3.07
CA LEU A 9 -1.76 -10.88 4.33
C LEU A 9 -1.45 -9.59 5.07
N LEU A 10 -0.86 -8.61 4.37
CA LEU A 10 -0.50 -7.34 4.98
C LEU A 10 -1.73 -6.57 5.45
N CYS A 11 -2.78 -6.54 4.65
CA CYS A 11 -3.99 -5.82 5.00
C CYS A 11 -4.73 -6.45 6.17
N ASN A 12 -4.62 -7.76 6.34
CA ASN A 12 -5.20 -8.43 7.51
C ASN A 12 -4.48 -8.05 8.81
N HIS A 13 -3.21 -7.65 8.74
CA HIS A 13 -2.46 -7.22 9.90
C HIS A 13 -2.74 -5.75 10.27
N VAL A 14 -3.36 -5.00 9.37
CA VAL A 14 -3.70 -3.59 9.64
C VAL A 14 -5.06 -3.52 10.29
N ALA A 15 -5.12 -2.95 11.49
CA ALA A 15 -6.39 -2.76 12.18
C ALA A 15 -7.26 -1.73 11.45
N ALA A 16 -8.57 -1.84 11.59
CA ALA A 16 -9.49 -0.85 11.02
C ALA A 16 -9.10 0.54 11.53
N GLY A 17 -8.97 1.50 10.61
CA GLY A 17 -8.48 2.84 10.93
C GLY A 17 -6.96 2.95 11.01
N GLY A 18 -6.24 1.83 10.92
CA GLY A 18 -4.77 1.83 10.96
C GLY A 18 -4.14 2.23 9.63
N HIS A 19 -2.83 2.37 9.66
CA HIS A 19 -2.05 2.78 8.49
C HIS A 19 -1.11 1.66 8.05
N LEU A 20 -0.90 1.59 6.75
CA LEU A 20 0.11 0.72 6.15
C LEU A 20 1.13 1.61 5.45
N VAL A 21 2.41 1.30 5.64
CA VAL A 21 3.50 2.02 4.99
C VAL A 21 4.34 1.01 4.21
N LEU A 22 4.53 1.29 2.92
CA LEU A 22 5.37 0.49 2.04
C LEU A 22 6.52 1.33 1.53
N ALA A 23 7.74 0.84 1.70
CA ALA A 23 8.95 1.54 1.26
C ALA A 23 9.72 0.68 0.27
N GLY A 24 10.64 1.31 -0.46
CA GLY A 24 11.48 0.59 -1.42
C GLY A 24 10.73 0.13 -2.66
N ILE A 25 9.70 0.86 -3.04
CA ILE A 25 8.88 0.54 -4.21
C ILE A 25 9.38 1.34 -5.40
N LEU A 26 9.46 0.70 -6.55
CA LEU A 26 9.80 1.42 -7.78
C LEU A 26 8.60 2.26 -8.21
N GLU A 27 8.87 3.49 -8.66
CA GLU A 27 7.82 4.41 -9.09
C GLU A 27 6.87 3.79 -10.10
N ARG A 28 7.40 3.00 -11.03
CA ARG A 28 6.59 2.33 -12.06
C ARG A 28 5.61 1.30 -11.49
N GLN A 29 5.80 0.88 -10.25
CA GLN A 29 4.94 -0.11 -9.59
C GLN A 29 3.79 0.51 -8.82
N ALA A 30 3.73 1.84 -8.75
CA ALA A 30 2.74 2.54 -7.94
C ALA A 30 1.31 2.15 -8.30
N ASP A 31 0.95 2.23 -9.59
CA ASP A 31 -0.41 1.94 -10.04
C ASP A 31 -0.77 0.47 -9.81
N GLU A 32 0.18 -0.42 -10.06
CA GLU A 32 -0.03 -1.85 -9.83
C GLU A 32 -0.33 -2.14 -8.37
N LEU A 33 0.42 -1.51 -7.45
CA LEU A 33 0.20 -1.71 -6.03
C LEU A 33 -1.10 -1.07 -5.56
N LYS A 34 -1.45 0.10 -6.10
CA LYS A 34 -2.72 0.73 -5.80
C LYS A 34 -3.88 -0.20 -6.15
N ASP A 35 -3.83 -0.81 -7.32
CA ASP A 35 -4.87 -1.74 -7.77
C ASP A 35 -4.90 -3.00 -6.89
N ALA A 36 -3.74 -3.53 -6.54
CA ALA A 36 -3.66 -4.75 -5.73
C ALA A 36 -4.20 -4.56 -4.32
N TYR A 37 -4.02 -3.37 -3.76
CA TYR A 37 -4.45 -3.08 -2.38
C TYR A 37 -5.85 -2.44 -2.31
N ALA A 38 -6.39 -1.98 -3.44
CA ALA A 38 -7.66 -1.27 -3.49
C ALA A 38 -8.82 -1.97 -2.78
N PRO A 39 -8.97 -3.31 -2.85
CA PRO A 39 -10.06 -3.98 -2.14
C PRO A 39 -10.05 -3.80 -0.63
N TRP A 40 -8.90 -3.47 -0.06
CA TRP A 40 -8.74 -3.35 1.39
C TRP A 40 -8.53 -1.92 1.85
N LEU A 41 -7.73 -1.16 1.10
CA LEU A 41 -7.39 0.21 1.48
C LEU A 41 -6.91 0.99 0.26
N ALA A 42 -6.89 2.32 0.38
CA ALA A 42 -6.37 3.18 -0.68
C ALA A 42 -4.90 3.49 -0.39
N LEU A 43 -4.02 3.15 -1.35
CA LEU A 43 -2.61 3.49 -1.27
C LEU A 43 -2.35 4.77 -2.05
N ASP A 44 -1.50 5.64 -1.49
CA ASP A 44 -1.07 6.86 -2.14
C ASP A 44 0.44 6.99 -2.01
N VAL A 45 1.06 7.67 -2.97
CA VAL A 45 2.48 7.98 -2.91
C VAL A 45 2.67 9.11 -1.91
N ALA A 46 3.40 8.84 -0.85
CA ALA A 46 3.70 9.84 0.19
C ALA A 46 5.00 10.59 -0.12
N ASP A 47 5.94 9.94 -0.77
CA ASP A 47 7.23 10.55 -1.11
C ASP A 47 7.83 9.81 -2.30
N ALA A 48 8.70 10.49 -3.02
CA ALA A 48 9.38 9.90 -4.17
C ALA A 48 10.79 10.45 -4.25
N GLN A 49 11.76 9.59 -4.51
CA GLN A 49 13.16 9.98 -4.63
C GLN A 49 13.91 8.99 -5.52
N ASP A 50 14.55 9.51 -6.56
CA ASP A 50 15.41 8.74 -7.46
C ASP A 50 14.74 7.49 -8.06
N GLY A 51 13.44 7.60 -8.38
CA GLY A 51 12.69 6.48 -8.95
C GLY A 51 12.13 5.50 -7.91
N TRP A 52 12.44 5.72 -6.64
CA TRP A 52 11.90 4.96 -5.52
C TRP A 52 10.80 5.75 -4.83
N ILE A 53 9.79 5.07 -4.35
CA ILE A 53 8.67 5.74 -3.68
C ILE A 53 8.36 5.10 -2.34
N LEU A 54 7.77 5.92 -1.49
CA LEU A 54 7.16 5.51 -0.23
C LEU A 54 5.66 5.63 -0.42
N MET A 55 4.94 4.55 -0.18
CA MET A 55 3.49 4.55 -0.29
C MET A 55 2.87 4.35 1.09
N THR A 56 1.79 5.07 1.34
CA THR A 56 1.04 4.93 2.58
C THR A 56 -0.43 4.69 2.25
N GLY A 57 -1.09 3.96 3.13
CA GLY A 57 -2.50 3.72 3.00
C GLY A 57 -3.16 3.67 4.36
N ARG A 58 -4.43 4.02 4.40
CA ARG A 58 -5.21 3.95 5.63
C ARG A 58 -6.36 2.98 5.40
N LYS A 59 -6.45 1.98 6.26
CA LYS A 59 -7.55 1.05 6.21
C LYS A 59 -8.79 1.73 6.78
N PRO A 60 -9.90 1.77 6.05
CA PRO A 60 -11.11 2.41 6.55
C PRO A 60 -11.55 1.79 7.87
N ALA A 61 -12.11 2.61 8.74
CA ALA A 61 -12.71 2.10 9.96
C ALA A 61 -13.87 1.20 9.58
N ALA A 62 -14.03 0.09 10.31
CA ALA A 62 -15.16 -0.80 10.08
C ALA A 62 -16.43 -0.03 10.42
N GLY A 63 -17.23 0.20 9.42
CA GLY A 63 -18.48 0.94 9.57
C GLY A 63 -19.61 0.05 9.92
#